data_e8044fe9f60fafad96474c69007e1f1e
#
_entry.id   e8044fe9f60fafad96474c69007e1f1e
#
_cell.length_a   1.000
_cell.length_b   1.000
_cell.length_c   1.000
_cell.angle_alpha   90.00
_cell.angle_beta   90.00
_cell.angle_gamma   90.00
#
_symmetry.space_group_name_H-M   'P 1'
#
loop_
_entity.id
_entity.type
_entity.pdbx_description
1 polymer ?
#
loop_
_entity_poly.entity_id
_entity_poly.type
_entity_poly.pdbx_seq_one_letter_code
_entity_poly.pdbx_strand_id
1 'polypeptide(L)'
;MSAQRPGSGSPREYRFPRSVEHLTANGLRIIVLPMPARPLASVQLLLPGGAALETASNSGLTAALARLLTEGGERHDADQLVEASELLGAKIGAEAGWESVVIGASLPASRLAGILDLVAEIALAPRVPEREVDRVKALRLAAIEQSQASPRARASEALIADIYGASAAYSRPMGGTRESVAAISRDALLERHALLLGAGVPTVVIAGELEAAEVIRTVESSPLAQLRASAPAAPTAADASSAGGAGTAAAPRLLLLDRPGSVQSELRIGKVGRSRLDPLFYAALIHSEVLGGLFGSRLNRVLREEKGYTYGAAAGFEFRRGRGPFTARTAVESSVTAPALVEARAQIASMTPQPPSDDELNAARQYLRGTFPLRFGSASPVAGAVAGLVAVGLEPSELDRFQSAIDSVSGAEVARVAAALDAETERIVVVGDAATVAAPLRDVGFAVEVRGDASGA
;
A
#
# COMPACT_ATOMS: atom_id res chain seq x y z
N MET A 1 36.02 14.74 -28.79
CA MET A 1 34.71 14.57 -29.43
C MET A 1 33.67 14.40 -28.32
N SER A 2 32.82 15.39 -28.10
CA SER A 2 31.73 15.30 -27.15
C SER A 2 30.72 14.27 -27.70
N ALA A 3 30.53 13.15 -27.00
CA ALA A 3 29.52 12.16 -27.38
C ALA A 3 28.13 12.79 -27.17
N GLN A 4 27.44 13.06 -28.25
CA GLN A 4 26.08 13.59 -28.21
C GLN A 4 25.18 12.53 -27.61
N ARG A 5 24.47 12.87 -26.52
CA ARG A 5 23.51 11.96 -25.89
C ARG A 5 22.48 11.51 -26.94
N PRO A 6 22.22 10.19 -27.08
CA PRO A 6 21.19 9.74 -28.01
C PRO A 6 19.85 10.38 -27.68
N GLY A 7 19.11 10.83 -28.69
CA GLY A 7 17.75 11.33 -28.51
C GLY A 7 16.86 10.22 -27.92
N SER A 8 15.91 10.60 -27.08
CA SER A 8 14.87 9.68 -26.64
C SER A 8 14.04 9.25 -27.85
N GLY A 9 14.03 7.95 -28.18
CA GLY A 9 13.15 7.40 -29.21
C GLY A 9 11.68 7.57 -28.81
N SER A 10 10.76 7.44 -29.78
CA SER A 10 9.33 7.40 -29.46
C SER A 10 9.02 6.21 -28.57
N PRO A 11 8.26 6.37 -27.49
CA PRO A 11 7.84 5.27 -26.63
C PRO A 11 7.11 4.22 -27.47
N ARG A 12 7.46 2.93 -27.28
CA ARG A 12 6.69 1.86 -27.89
C ARG A 12 5.32 1.79 -27.21
N GLU A 13 4.27 1.56 -28.02
CA GLU A 13 2.94 1.28 -27.49
C GLU A 13 2.99 -0.01 -26.66
N TYR A 14 2.61 0.08 -25.39
CA TYR A 14 2.47 -1.08 -24.52
C TYR A 14 0.98 -1.41 -24.37
N ARG A 15 0.64 -2.68 -24.57
CA ARG A 15 -0.71 -3.19 -24.33
C ARG A 15 -0.65 -4.18 -23.17
N PHE A 16 -1.45 -3.92 -22.16
CA PHE A 16 -1.59 -4.86 -21.06
C PHE A 16 -2.24 -6.18 -21.55
N PRO A 17 -1.87 -7.35 -21.02
CA PRO A 17 -2.47 -8.62 -21.40
C PRO A 17 -3.99 -8.59 -21.19
N ARG A 18 -4.76 -9.00 -22.23
CA ARG A 18 -6.22 -9.05 -22.14
C ARG A 18 -6.65 -10.16 -21.18
N SER A 19 -7.55 -9.85 -20.28
CA SER A 19 -8.16 -10.82 -19.37
C SER A 19 -9.28 -11.62 -20.06
N VAL A 20 -9.38 -12.89 -19.70
CA VAL A 20 -10.55 -13.73 -19.91
C VAL A 20 -11.16 -14.03 -18.57
N GLU A 21 -12.44 -13.77 -18.41
CA GLU A 21 -13.12 -13.88 -17.13
C GLU A 21 -14.18 -14.97 -17.14
N HIS A 22 -14.32 -15.66 -16.03
CA HIS A 22 -15.33 -16.67 -15.82
C HIS A 22 -15.82 -16.65 -14.38
N LEU A 23 -17.10 -16.94 -14.17
CA LEU A 23 -17.72 -17.07 -12.86
C LEU A 23 -18.22 -18.50 -12.68
N THR A 24 -17.69 -19.20 -11.69
CA THR A 24 -18.15 -20.56 -11.39
C THR A 24 -19.56 -20.58 -10.83
N ALA A 25 -20.19 -21.75 -10.79
CA ALA A 25 -21.54 -21.92 -10.22
C ALA A 25 -21.64 -21.47 -8.74
N ASN A 26 -20.56 -21.57 -7.98
CA ASN A 26 -20.48 -21.10 -6.58
C ASN A 26 -20.10 -19.63 -6.45
N GLY A 27 -19.81 -18.94 -7.57
CA GLY A 27 -19.46 -17.53 -7.59
C GLY A 27 -17.98 -17.21 -7.36
N LEU A 28 -17.07 -18.19 -7.45
CA LEU A 28 -15.63 -17.90 -7.56
C LEU A 28 -15.36 -17.21 -8.91
N ARG A 29 -14.79 -16.01 -8.88
CA ARG A 29 -14.37 -15.28 -10.09
C ARG A 29 -12.99 -15.78 -10.52
N ILE A 30 -12.85 -16.17 -11.77
CA ILE A 30 -11.59 -16.60 -12.39
C ILE A 30 -11.22 -15.55 -13.42
N ILE A 31 -9.99 -15.01 -13.31
CA ILE A 31 -9.43 -14.05 -14.27
C ILE A 31 -8.14 -14.63 -14.81
N VAL A 32 -8.10 -14.90 -16.11
CA VAL A 32 -6.93 -15.44 -16.80
C VAL A 32 -6.32 -14.39 -17.71
N LEU A 33 -5.00 -14.23 -17.60
CA LEU A 33 -4.22 -13.32 -18.44
C LEU A 33 -3.18 -14.14 -19.23
N PRO A 34 -3.53 -14.59 -20.45
CA PRO A 34 -2.60 -15.30 -21.32
C PRO A 34 -1.38 -14.42 -21.66
N MET A 35 -0.18 -14.95 -21.43
CA MET A 35 1.09 -14.28 -21.71
C MET A 35 2.00 -15.21 -22.53
N PRO A 36 1.91 -15.18 -23.85
CA PRO A 36 2.67 -16.10 -24.72
C PRO A 36 4.19 -15.96 -24.54
N ALA A 37 4.91 -17.06 -24.81
CA ALA A 37 6.37 -17.17 -24.73
C ALA A 37 6.96 -16.95 -23.32
N ARG A 38 6.21 -17.30 -22.27
CA ARG A 38 6.67 -17.23 -20.87
C ARG A 38 6.24 -18.49 -20.14
N PRO A 39 7.07 -19.54 -20.07
CA PRO A 39 6.70 -20.86 -19.51
C PRO A 39 6.45 -20.85 -18.00
N LEU A 40 6.34 -19.67 -17.41
CA LEU A 40 6.01 -19.45 -16.02
C LEU A 40 4.57 -18.93 -15.89
N ALA A 41 3.90 -19.36 -14.85
CA ALA A 41 2.61 -18.85 -14.43
C ALA A 41 2.69 -18.22 -13.03
N SER A 42 1.75 -17.34 -12.73
CA SER A 42 1.51 -16.83 -11.39
C SER A 42 0.04 -16.98 -11.06
N VAL A 43 -0.23 -17.49 -9.87
CA VAL A 43 -1.56 -17.61 -9.28
C VAL A 43 -1.66 -16.61 -8.13
N GLN A 44 -2.78 -15.88 -8.05
CA GLN A 44 -3.12 -14.99 -6.95
C GLN A 44 -4.57 -15.27 -6.55
N LEU A 45 -4.78 -15.92 -5.42
CA LEU A 45 -6.12 -16.10 -4.84
C LEU A 45 -6.38 -14.95 -3.87
N LEU A 46 -7.40 -14.15 -4.15
CA LEU A 46 -7.88 -13.08 -3.28
C LEU A 46 -9.05 -13.59 -2.45
N LEU A 47 -8.91 -13.46 -1.15
CA LEU A 47 -10.00 -13.58 -0.19
C LEU A 47 -10.37 -12.16 0.27
N PRO A 48 -11.59 -11.66 0.00
CA PRO A 48 -12.01 -10.32 0.41
C PRO A 48 -12.01 -10.16 1.93
N GLY A 49 -11.88 -8.91 2.41
CA GLY A 49 -12.00 -8.63 3.84
C GLY A 49 -10.66 -8.50 4.56
N GLY A 50 -9.78 -7.61 4.08
CA GLY A 50 -8.48 -7.32 4.70
C GLY A 50 -8.55 -6.56 6.03
N ALA A 51 -7.45 -5.94 6.41
CA ALA A 51 -7.28 -5.23 7.69
C ALA A 51 -8.25 -4.04 7.88
N ALA A 52 -8.86 -3.53 6.79
CA ALA A 52 -9.88 -2.48 6.88
C ALA A 52 -11.14 -2.90 7.67
N LEU A 53 -11.39 -4.20 7.81
CA LEU A 53 -12.51 -4.73 8.61
C LEU A 53 -12.16 -4.93 10.10
N GLU A 54 -10.93 -4.63 10.50
CA GLU A 54 -10.49 -4.79 11.87
C GLU A 54 -10.90 -3.60 12.76
N THR A 55 -11.20 -3.91 14.01
CA THR A 55 -11.39 -2.93 15.08
C THR A 55 -10.06 -2.62 15.80
N ALA A 56 -10.06 -1.70 16.75
CA ALA A 56 -8.86 -1.42 17.52
C ALA A 56 -8.39 -2.65 18.36
N SER A 57 -9.35 -3.44 18.87
CA SER A 57 -9.03 -4.59 19.74
C SER A 57 -8.46 -5.80 18.99
N ASN A 58 -8.75 -5.95 17.70
CA ASN A 58 -8.28 -7.07 16.87
C ASN A 58 -7.36 -6.65 15.73
N SER A 59 -6.82 -5.43 15.78
CA SER A 59 -5.87 -4.93 14.78
C SER A 59 -4.65 -5.85 14.69
N GLY A 60 -4.25 -6.19 13.46
CA GLY A 60 -3.16 -7.11 13.16
C GLY A 60 -3.55 -8.59 13.07
N LEU A 61 -4.80 -8.93 13.37
CA LEU A 61 -5.29 -10.31 13.31
C LEU A 61 -5.22 -10.89 11.89
N THR A 62 -5.59 -10.08 10.87
CA THR A 62 -5.51 -10.50 9.46
C THR A 62 -4.07 -10.72 9.01
N ALA A 63 -3.14 -9.85 9.44
CA ALA A 63 -1.73 -10.00 9.12
C ALA A 63 -1.12 -11.25 9.78
N ALA A 64 -1.49 -11.54 11.03
CA ALA A 64 -1.09 -12.76 11.72
C ALA A 64 -1.66 -14.00 11.04
N LEU A 65 -2.95 -13.98 10.67
CA LEU A 65 -3.59 -15.08 9.94
C LEU A 65 -2.89 -15.33 8.60
N ALA A 66 -2.68 -14.30 7.78
CA ALA A 66 -1.99 -14.44 6.49
C ALA A 66 -0.62 -15.12 6.65
N ARG A 67 0.13 -14.75 7.69
CA ARG A 67 1.41 -15.41 7.99
C ARG A 67 1.24 -16.88 8.34
N LEU A 68 0.17 -17.24 9.06
CA LEU A 68 -0.08 -18.61 9.51
C LEU A 68 -0.68 -19.51 8.41
N LEU A 69 -1.28 -18.96 7.35
CA LEU A 69 -1.76 -19.76 6.22
C LEU A 69 -0.65 -20.62 5.57
N THR A 70 0.60 -20.16 5.63
CA THR A 70 1.75 -20.90 5.10
C THR A 70 2.38 -21.90 6.09
N GLU A 71 1.82 -22.05 7.28
CA GLU A 71 2.26 -23.01 8.28
C GLU A 71 1.55 -24.39 8.14
N GLY A 72 0.94 -24.63 6.97
CA GLY A 72 0.33 -25.88 6.57
C GLY A 72 -1.20 -25.86 6.49
N GLY A 73 -1.75 -26.95 6.01
CA GLY A 73 -3.17 -27.22 5.88
C GLY A 73 -3.57 -28.57 6.49
N GLU A 74 -4.73 -29.07 6.14
CA GLU A 74 -5.25 -30.33 6.67
C GLU A 74 -4.32 -31.51 6.35
N ARG A 75 -3.78 -31.59 5.12
CA ARG A 75 -2.99 -32.71 4.60
C ARG A 75 -1.50 -32.54 4.84
N HIS A 76 -0.99 -31.32 4.79
CA HIS A 76 0.43 -31.01 4.88
C HIS A 76 0.71 -30.13 6.11
N ASP A 77 1.72 -30.47 6.89
CA ASP A 77 2.31 -29.53 7.85
C ASP A 77 3.22 -28.51 7.12
N ALA A 78 3.86 -27.62 7.87
CA ALA A 78 4.67 -26.55 7.29
C ALA A 78 5.80 -27.06 6.41
N ASP A 79 6.55 -28.06 6.89
CA ASP A 79 7.70 -28.63 6.17
C ASP A 79 7.24 -29.39 4.92
N GLN A 80 6.17 -30.18 5.05
CA GLN A 80 5.57 -30.92 3.94
C GLN A 80 4.96 -29.97 2.88
N LEU A 81 4.36 -28.85 3.29
CA LEU A 81 3.84 -27.84 2.36
C LEU A 81 4.99 -27.19 1.56
N VAL A 82 6.09 -26.88 2.23
CA VAL A 82 7.30 -26.34 1.58
C VAL A 82 7.85 -27.36 0.59
N GLU A 83 8.06 -28.60 1.00
CA GLU A 83 8.56 -29.67 0.12
C GLU A 83 7.64 -29.89 -1.09
N ALA A 84 6.33 -30.00 -0.88
CA ALA A 84 5.36 -30.18 -1.95
C ALA A 84 5.37 -28.99 -2.94
N SER A 85 5.50 -27.77 -2.45
CA SER A 85 5.59 -26.57 -3.31
C SER A 85 6.90 -26.51 -4.10
N GLU A 86 8.04 -26.89 -3.48
CA GLU A 86 9.35 -26.93 -4.12
C GLU A 86 9.42 -28.01 -5.21
N LEU A 87 8.79 -29.18 -5.00
CA LEU A 87 8.66 -30.22 -6.03
C LEU A 87 7.86 -29.76 -7.26
N LEU A 88 6.97 -28.79 -7.10
CA LEU A 88 6.27 -28.11 -8.19
C LEU A 88 7.09 -26.95 -8.80
N GLY A 89 8.28 -26.66 -8.27
CA GLY A 89 9.09 -25.51 -8.68
C GLY A 89 8.46 -24.18 -8.26
N ALA A 90 7.72 -24.17 -7.16
CA ALA A 90 6.96 -23.03 -6.67
C ALA A 90 7.34 -22.64 -5.24
N LYS A 91 6.99 -21.40 -4.88
CA LYS A 91 6.97 -20.94 -3.49
C LYS A 91 5.61 -20.30 -3.25
N ILE A 92 4.90 -20.79 -2.25
CA ILE A 92 3.62 -20.22 -1.83
C ILE A 92 3.88 -19.13 -0.77
N GLY A 93 3.17 -18.02 -0.89
CA GLY A 93 3.16 -16.95 0.11
C GLY A 93 1.74 -16.46 0.36
N ALA A 94 1.50 -15.87 1.52
CA ALA A 94 0.25 -15.21 1.81
C ALA A 94 0.49 -13.85 2.45
N GLU A 95 -0.24 -12.84 2.02
CA GLU A 95 -0.10 -11.46 2.47
C GLU A 95 -1.46 -10.85 2.78
N ALA A 96 -1.52 -10.11 3.89
CA ALA A 96 -2.67 -9.29 4.23
C ALA A 96 -2.53 -7.89 3.61
N GLY A 97 -3.60 -7.43 2.97
CA GLY A 97 -3.78 -6.05 2.56
C GLY A 97 -4.88 -5.36 3.36
N TRP A 98 -5.17 -4.13 3.02
CA TRP A 98 -6.29 -3.41 3.61
C TRP A 98 -7.65 -4.02 3.22
N GLU A 99 -7.77 -4.47 1.96
CA GLU A 99 -9.05 -4.87 1.36
C GLU A 99 -9.18 -6.39 1.18
N SER A 100 -8.08 -7.14 1.25
CA SER A 100 -8.06 -8.59 1.00
C SER A 100 -6.87 -9.27 1.65
N VAL A 101 -6.95 -10.59 1.77
CA VAL A 101 -5.79 -11.49 1.92
C VAL A 101 -5.53 -12.11 0.56
N VAL A 102 -4.26 -12.14 0.14
CA VAL A 102 -3.83 -12.73 -1.12
C VAL A 102 -2.93 -13.92 -0.83
N ILE A 103 -3.26 -15.08 -1.37
CA ILE A 103 -2.41 -16.28 -1.38
C ILE A 103 -1.86 -16.40 -2.80
N GLY A 104 -0.54 -16.31 -2.94
CA GLY A 104 0.13 -16.26 -4.24
C GLY A 104 1.21 -17.31 -4.42
N ALA A 105 1.41 -17.71 -5.68
CA ALA A 105 2.51 -18.55 -6.09
C ALA A 105 2.98 -18.22 -7.50
N SER A 106 4.29 -18.44 -7.77
CA SER A 106 4.86 -18.44 -9.12
C SER A 106 5.48 -19.80 -9.38
N LEU A 107 5.27 -20.36 -10.59
CA LEU A 107 5.57 -21.75 -10.90
C LEU A 107 5.74 -21.96 -12.41
N PRO A 108 6.31 -23.09 -12.87
CA PRO A 108 6.20 -23.54 -14.26
C PRO A 108 4.72 -23.75 -14.64
N ALA A 109 4.29 -23.22 -15.80
CA ALA A 109 2.88 -23.27 -16.22
C ALA A 109 2.31 -24.70 -16.26
N SER A 110 3.14 -25.71 -16.58
CA SER A 110 2.75 -27.13 -16.60
C SER A 110 2.40 -27.72 -15.23
N ARG A 111 2.65 -27.00 -14.14
CA ARG A 111 2.40 -27.47 -12.75
C ARG A 111 1.19 -26.79 -12.12
N LEU A 112 0.37 -26.09 -12.90
CA LEU A 112 -0.77 -25.28 -12.40
C LEU A 112 -1.73 -26.11 -11.52
N ALA A 113 -2.15 -27.29 -11.93
CA ALA A 113 -3.10 -28.08 -11.18
C ALA A 113 -2.60 -28.40 -9.75
N GLY A 114 -1.34 -28.86 -9.63
CA GLY A 114 -0.78 -29.20 -8.32
C GLY A 114 -0.68 -28.00 -7.37
N ILE A 115 -0.35 -26.81 -7.87
CA ILE A 115 -0.30 -25.61 -7.01
C ILE A 115 -1.68 -25.12 -6.59
N LEU A 116 -2.70 -25.27 -7.45
CA LEU A 116 -4.07 -24.94 -7.08
C LEU A 116 -4.58 -25.81 -5.93
N ASP A 117 -4.18 -27.08 -5.88
CA ASP A 117 -4.52 -27.99 -4.77
C ASP A 117 -3.89 -27.55 -3.45
N LEU A 118 -2.62 -27.12 -3.47
CA LEU A 118 -1.94 -26.62 -2.26
C LEU A 118 -2.51 -25.26 -1.82
N VAL A 119 -2.76 -24.34 -2.77
CA VAL A 119 -3.40 -23.04 -2.47
C VAL A 119 -4.80 -23.25 -1.90
N ALA A 120 -5.56 -24.18 -2.46
CA ALA A 120 -6.89 -24.51 -1.95
C ALA A 120 -6.84 -25.07 -0.52
N GLU A 121 -5.89 -25.96 -0.25
CA GLU A 121 -5.75 -26.56 1.08
C GLU A 121 -5.53 -25.51 2.16
N ILE A 122 -4.55 -24.61 1.97
CA ILE A 122 -4.24 -23.57 2.97
C ILE A 122 -5.30 -22.46 3.02
N ALA A 123 -6.05 -22.25 1.93
CA ALA A 123 -7.14 -21.28 1.89
C ALA A 123 -8.41 -21.79 2.57
N LEU A 124 -8.75 -23.07 2.40
CA LEU A 124 -10.01 -23.66 2.88
C LEU A 124 -9.89 -24.26 4.28
N ALA A 125 -8.76 -24.91 4.57
CA ALA A 125 -8.53 -25.64 5.81
C ALA A 125 -7.11 -25.42 6.36
N PRO A 126 -6.75 -24.19 6.74
CA PRO A 126 -5.43 -23.88 7.28
C PRO A 126 -5.23 -24.55 8.63
N ARG A 127 -4.01 -25.03 8.85
CA ARG A 127 -3.61 -25.68 10.09
C ARG A 127 -3.12 -24.67 11.08
N VAL A 128 -3.75 -23.96 11.80
CA VAL A 128 -3.29 -22.90 12.72
C VAL A 128 -2.74 -23.51 14.04
N PRO A 129 -1.48 -24.01 14.09
CA PRO A 129 -0.93 -24.64 15.29
C PRO A 129 -0.68 -23.61 16.38
N GLU A 130 -1.02 -23.90 17.64
CA GLU A 130 -0.83 -23.01 18.78
C GLU A 130 0.62 -22.51 18.89
N ARG A 131 1.58 -23.44 18.76
CA ARG A 131 3.00 -23.08 18.78
C ARG A 131 3.39 -22.02 17.75
N GLU A 132 2.79 -22.08 16.54
CA GLU A 132 3.08 -21.11 15.48
C GLU A 132 2.37 -19.78 15.73
N VAL A 133 1.19 -19.80 16.37
CA VAL A 133 0.54 -18.60 16.84
C VAL A 133 1.46 -17.84 17.80
N ASP A 134 1.99 -18.51 18.81
CA ASP A 134 2.92 -17.91 19.76
C ASP A 134 4.19 -17.38 19.09
N ARG A 135 4.75 -18.13 18.15
CA ARG A 135 5.92 -17.70 17.39
C ARG A 135 5.64 -16.45 16.56
N VAL A 136 4.51 -16.40 15.85
CA VAL A 136 4.13 -15.24 15.03
C VAL A 136 3.87 -14.02 15.90
N LYS A 137 3.22 -14.19 17.06
CA LYS A 137 3.04 -13.10 18.07
C LYS A 137 4.38 -12.55 18.54
N ALA A 138 5.29 -13.42 18.96
CA ALA A 138 6.61 -13.02 19.45
C ALA A 138 7.41 -12.25 18.39
N LEU A 139 7.43 -12.74 17.16
CA LEU A 139 8.10 -12.08 16.03
C LEU A 139 7.46 -10.69 15.74
N ARG A 140 6.12 -10.61 15.81
CA ARG A 140 5.45 -9.34 15.56
C ARG A 140 5.70 -8.33 16.68
N LEU A 141 5.68 -8.74 17.93
CA LEU A 141 6.01 -7.89 19.08
C LEU A 141 7.45 -7.34 18.98
N ALA A 142 8.42 -8.21 18.64
CA ALA A 142 9.79 -7.77 18.41
C ALA A 142 9.90 -6.77 17.24
N ALA A 143 9.16 -6.98 16.15
CA ALA A 143 9.12 -6.04 15.03
C ALA A 143 8.50 -4.68 15.40
N ILE A 144 7.50 -4.67 16.28
CA ILE A 144 6.92 -3.44 16.84
C ILE A 144 7.97 -2.69 17.67
N GLU A 145 8.70 -3.37 18.55
CA GLU A 145 9.79 -2.77 19.33
C GLU A 145 10.87 -2.17 18.43
N GLN A 146 11.29 -2.90 17.39
CA GLN A 146 12.26 -2.39 16.43
C GLN A 146 11.73 -1.16 15.67
N SER A 147 10.43 -1.15 15.29
CA SER A 147 9.79 0.00 14.65
C SER A 147 9.80 1.23 15.57
N GLN A 148 9.52 1.04 16.85
CA GLN A 148 9.57 2.12 17.85
C GLN A 148 10.97 2.72 18.01
N ALA A 149 12.03 1.95 17.82
CA ALA A 149 13.41 2.46 17.83
C ALA A 149 13.76 3.30 16.57
N SER A 150 12.99 3.17 15.49
CA SER A 150 13.22 3.89 14.22
C SER A 150 12.52 5.25 14.18
N PRO A 151 13.25 6.40 14.13
CA PRO A 151 12.62 7.72 14.02
C PRO A 151 11.71 7.84 12.81
N ARG A 152 12.12 7.25 11.69
CA ARG A 152 11.38 7.25 10.43
C ARG A 152 10.04 6.50 10.54
N ALA A 153 10.04 5.34 11.16
CA ALA A 153 8.83 4.54 11.34
C ALA A 153 7.87 5.25 12.31
N ARG A 154 8.38 5.71 13.47
CA ARG A 154 7.60 6.48 14.45
C ARG A 154 6.95 7.72 13.86
N ALA A 155 7.70 8.51 13.06
CA ALA A 155 7.15 9.70 12.41
C ALA A 155 5.98 9.33 11.48
N SER A 156 6.10 8.24 10.72
CA SER A 156 5.07 7.79 9.79
C SER A 156 3.83 7.23 10.52
N GLU A 157 4.03 6.38 11.53
CA GLU A 157 2.94 5.81 12.34
C GLU A 157 2.17 6.90 13.08
N ALA A 158 2.88 7.84 13.70
CA ALA A 158 2.27 8.95 14.43
C ALA A 158 1.46 9.88 13.50
N LEU A 159 1.98 10.17 12.30
CA LEU A 159 1.24 10.96 11.31
C LEU A 159 -0.05 10.25 10.90
N ILE A 160 0.01 8.96 10.56
CA ILE A 160 -1.17 8.19 10.14
C ILE A 160 -2.21 8.14 11.25
N ALA A 161 -1.82 7.92 12.49
CA ALA A 161 -2.72 7.95 13.65
C ALA A 161 -3.40 9.32 13.81
N ASP A 162 -2.65 10.42 13.63
CA ASP A 162 -3.16 11.78 13.82
C ASP A 162 -4.11 12.23 12.69
N ILE A 163 -3.87 11.86 11.44
CA ILE A 163 -4.72 12.27 10.31
C ILE A 163 -6.06 11.53 10.25
N TYR A 164 -6.13 10.26 10.69
CA TYR A 164 -7.37 9.48 10.63
C TYR A 164 -8.14 9.47 11.94
N GLY A 165 -7.48 9.67 13.07
CA GLY A 165 -8.08 9.51 14.40
C GLY A 165 -8.29 8.05 14.81
N ALA A 166 -8.44 7.81 16.11
CA ALA A 166 -8.36 6.47 16.71
C ALA A 166 -9.45 5.48 16.26
N SER A 167 -10.62 5.96 15.82
CA SER A 167 -11.73 5.09 15.41
C SER A 167 -11.55 4.48 14.01
N ALA A 168 -10.80 5.14 13.13
CA ALA A 168 -10.62 4.68 11.76
C ALA A 168 -9.68 3.46 11.68
N ALA A 169 -10.03 2.48 10.85
CA ALA A 169 -9.17 1.32 10.62
C ALA A 169 -7.80 1.73 10.07
N TYR A 170 -7.79 2.70 9.15
CA TYR A 170 -6.56 3.20 8.52
C TYR A 170 -5.63 3.98 9.44
N SER A 171 -6.06 4.33 10.68
CA SER A 171 -5.20 5.00 11.67
C SER A 171 -4.18 4.07 12.32
N ARG A 172 -4.39 2.76 12.24
CA ARG A 172 -3.59 1.75 12.93
C ARG A 172 -2.58 1.09 12.00
N PRO A 173 -1.44 0.62 12.50
CA PRO A 173 -0.57 -0.25 11.71
C PRO A 173 -1.31 -1.51 11.29
N MET A 174 -1.21 -1.91 10.01
CA MET A 174 -1.86 -3.12 9.48
C MET A 174 -1.42 -4.40 10.23
N GLY A 175 -0.21 -4.42 10.77
CA GLY A 175 0.27 -5.52 11.61
C GLY A 175 -0.11 -5.41 13.10
N GLY A 176 -1.01 -4.51 13.47
CA GLY A 176 -1.49 -4.32 14.85
C GLY A 176 -0.59 -3.51 15.77
N THR A 177 -1.10 -3.25 16.97
CA THR A 177 -0.39 -2.61 18.09
C THR A 177 0.16 -3.68 19.03
N ARG A 178 0.99 -3.29 20.00
CA ARG A 178 1.50 -4.20 21.05
C ARG A 178 0.34 -4.90 21.78
N GLU A 179 -0.68 -4.14 22.16
CA GLU A 179 -1.83 -4.62 22.94
C GLU A 179 -2.68 -5.59 22.10
N SER A 180 -3.03 -5.21 20.86
CA SER A 180 -3.87 -6.04 20.01
C SER A 180 -3.17 -7.34 19.59
N VAL A 181 -1.86 -7.27 19.30
CA VAL A 181 -1.06 -8.45 18.94
C VAL A 181 -0.89 -9.39 20.13
N ALA A 182 -0.65 -8.86 21.35
CA ALA A 182 -0.57 -9.69 22.56
C ALA A 182 -1.87 -10.45 22.83
N ALA A 183 -3.02 -9.87 22.47
CA ALA A 183 -4.34 -10.48 22.65
C ALA A 183 -4.74 -11.51 21.59
N ILE A 184 -3.95 -11.69 20.51
CA ILE A 184 -4.25 -12.67 19.46
C ILE A 184 -4.33 -14.07 20.06
N SER A 185 -5.44 -14.77 19.79
CA SER A 185 -5.64 -16.18 20.13
C SER A 185 -5.88 -17.02 18.87
N ARG A 186 -5.70 -18.33 18.98
CA ARG A 186 -6.01 -19.28 17.90
C ARG A 186 -7.47 -19.20 17.48
N ASP A 187 -8.39 -19.12 18.44
CA ASP A 187 -9.84 -19.06 18.15
C ASP A 187 -10.19 -17.78 17.37
N ALA A 188 -9.66 -16.63 17.75
CA ALA A 188 -9.85 -15.38 17.02
C ALA A 188 -9.30 -15.46 15.57
N LEU A 189 -8.19 -16.17 15.36
CA LEU A 189 -7.65 -16.41 14.01
C LEU A 189 -8.55 -17.29 13.17
N LEU A 190 -9.14 -18.35 13.75
CA LEU A 190 -10.09 -19.22 13.05
C LEU A 190 -11.41 -18.49 12.74
N GLU A 191 -11.91 -17.69 13.66
CA GLU A 191 -13.08 -16.81 13.42
C GLU A 191 -12.79 -15.82 12.28
N ARG A 192 -11.59 -15.22 12.30
CA ARG A 192 -11.16 -14.32 11.22
C ARG A 192 -11.07 -15.02 9.88
N HIS A 193 -10.53 -16.24 9.84
CA HIS A 193 -10.48 -17.06 8.63
C HIS A 193 -11.90 -17.35 8.09
N ALA A 194 -12.82 -17.77 8.95
CA ALA A 194 -14.22 -18.00 8.56
C ALA A 194 -14.89 -16.73 7.99
N LEU A 195 -14.58 -15.56 8.58
CA LEU A 195 -15.05 -14.27 8.08
C LEU A 195 -14.52 -13.99 6.67
N LEU A 196 -13.23 -14.22 6.41
CA LEU A 196 -12.64 -13.99 5.08
C LEU A 196 -13.27 -14.87 4.00
N LEU A 197 -13.58 -16.13 4.31
CA LEU A 197 -14.27 -17.03 3.38
C LEU A 197 -15.71 -16.57 3.07
N GLY A 198 -16.32 -15.79 3.95
CA GLY A 198 -17.67 -15.24 3.81
C GLY A 198 -17.73 -13.74 3.46
N ALA A 199 -16.64 -13.08 3.08
CA ALA A 199 -16.59 -11.62 3.03
C ALA A 199 -16.82 -10.99 1.64
N GLY A 200 -17.30 -11.74 0.64
CA GLY A 200 -17.52 -11.19 -0.70
C GLY A 200 -17.29 -12.22 -1.81
N VAL A 201 -16.78 -11.77 -2.94
CA VAL A 201 -16.50 -12.61 -4.11
C VAL A 201 -15.03 -13.03 -4.10
N PRO A 202 -14.70 -14.29 -3.74
CA PRO A 202 -13.34 -14.79 -3.87
C PRO A 202 -12.94 -14.75 -5.35
N THR A 203 -11.69 -14.36 -5.62
CA THR A 203 -11.21 -14.19 -6.99
C THR A 203 -9.86 -14.85 -7.14
N VAL A 204 -9.68 -15.69 -8.16
CA VAL A 204 -8.38 -16.20 -8.56
C VAL A 204 -7.93 -15.53 -9.86
N VAL A 205 -6.75 -14.92 -9.82
CA VAL A 205 -6.10 -14.30 -10.96
C VAL A 205 -4.92 -15.16 -11.36
N ILE A 206 -4.88 -15.58 -12.62
CA ILE A 206 -3.82 -16.45 -13.16
C ILE A 206 -3.24 -15.80 -14.43
N ALA A 207 -1.94 -15.55 -14.42
CA ALA A 207 -1.23 -15.00 -15.57
C ALA A 207 -0.11 -15.95 -16.00
N GLY A 208 0.16 -16.07 -17.30
CA GLY A 208 1.26 -16.90 -17.82
C GLY A 208 1.02 -17.48 -19.22
N GLU A 209 1.89 -18.36 -19.66
CA GLU A 209 1.73 -19.10 -20.91
C GLU A 209 0.71 -20.23 -20.75
N LEU A 210 -0.56 -19.86 -20.85
CA LEU A 210 -1.68 -20.73 -20.53
C LEU A 210 -2.85 -20.45 -21.48
N GLU A 211 -3.58 -21.50 -21.83
CA GLU A 211 -4.84 -21.39 -22.54
C GLU A 211 -6.00 -21.14 -21.57
N ALA A 212 -6.72 -20.05 -21.73
CA ALA A 212 -7.75 -19.61 -20.78
C ALA A 212 -8.80 -20.67 -20.49
N ALA A 213 -9.30 -21.36 -21.53
CA ALA A 213 -10.29 -22.40 -21.37
C ALA A 213 -9.77 -23.61 -20.56
N GLU A 214 -8.51 -23.95 -20.68
CA GLU A 214 -7.86 -25.02 -19.92
C GLU A 214 -7.69 -24.60 -18.46
N VAL A 215 -7.24 -23.38 -18.22
CA VAL A 215 -7.11 -22.82 -16.85
C VAL A 215 -8.44 -22.82 -16.13
N ILE A 216 -9.50 -22.36 -16.79
CA ILE A 216 -10.86 -22.33 -16.21
C ILE A 216 -11.28 -23.74 -15.79
N ARG A 217 -11.14 -24.75 -16.69
CA ARG A 217 -11.48 -26.14 -16.35
C ARG A 217 -10.62 -26.68 -15.20
N THR A 218 -9.33 -26.34 -15.16
CA THR A 218 -8.43 -26.77 -14.09
C THR A 218 -8.84 -26.18 -12.75
N VAL A 219 -9.22 -24.91 -12.69
CA VAL A 219 -9.71 -24.26 -11.46
C VAL A 219 -11.05 -24.86 -11.04
N GLU A 220 -12.00 -25.09 -11.97
CA GLU A 220 -13.29 -25.69 -11.68
C GLU A 220 -13.16 -27.14 -11.18
N SER A 221 -12.12 -27.86 -11.60
CA SER A 221 -11.83 -29.23 -11.13
C SER A 221 -11.04 -29.26 -9.82
N SER A 222 -10.49 -28.14 -9.39
CA SER A 222 -9.71 -28.04 -8.15
C SER A 222 -10.62 -27.79 -6.93
N PRO A 223 -10.13 -28.04 -5.71
CA PRO A 223 -10.88 -27.73 -4.50
C PRO A 223 -11.21 -26.22 -4.33
N LEU A 224 -10.55 -25.32 -5.05
CA LEU A 224 -10.89 -23.89 -5.06
C LEU A 224 -12.34 -23.64 -5.52
N ALA A 225 -12.90 -24.51 -6.36
CA ALA A 225 -14.31 -24.43 -6.79
C ALA A 225 -15.33 -24.52 -5.64
N GLN A 226 -14.90 -24.93 -4.44
CA GLN A 226 -15.74 -24.93 -3.23
C GLN A 226 -15.92 -23.52 -2.65
N LEU A 227 -15.03 -22.56 -2.99
CA LEU A 227 -15.18 -21.18 -2.55
C LEU A 227 -16.50 -20.59 -3.06
N ARG A 228 -17.19 -19.87 -2.18
CA ARG A 228 -18.52 -19.34 -2.48
C ARG A 228 -18.50 -17.81 -2.40
N ALA A 229 -19.16 -17.19 -3.36
CA ALA A 229 -19.46 -15.77 -3.26
C ALA A 229 -20.49 -15.52 -2.16
N SER A 230 -20.29 -14.42 -1.46
CA SER A 230 -21.21 -13.90 -0.46
C SER A 230 -21.41 -12.39 -0.67
N ALA A 231 -22.34 -11.81 0.09
CA ALA A 231 -22.43 -10.36 0.15
C ALA A 231 -21.11 -9.76 0.68
N PRO A 232 -20.66 -8.63 0.14
CA PRO A 232 -19.48 -7.94 0.69
C PRO A 232 -19.68 -7.67 2.19
N ALA A 233 -18.68 -7.99 3.00
CA ALA A 233 -18.70 -7.56 4.38
C ALA A 233 -18.72 -6.03 4.38
N ALA A 234 -19.75 -5.44 5.00
CA ALA A 234 -19.79 -4.00 5.16
C ALA A 234 -18.57 -3.57 6.01
N PRO A 235 -17.82 -2.55 5.61
CA PRO A 235 -16.88 -1.92 6.51
C PRO A 235 -17.66 -1.53 7.78
N THR A 236 -17.12 -1.85 8.95
CA THR A 236 -17.72 -1.41 10.22
C THR A 236 -17.97 0.09 10.11
N ALA A 237 -19.10 0.59 10.63
CA ALA A 237 -19.68 1.91 10.41
C ALA A 237 -18.78 3.13 10.74
N ALA A 238 -17.60 2.95 11.27
CA ALA A 238 -16.52 3.91 11.16
C ALA A 238 -15.87 3.68 9.80
N ASP A 239 -16.32 4.42 8.79
CA ASP A 239 -15.67 4.44 7.48
C ASP A 239 -14.16 4.36 7.69
N ALA A 240 -13.51 3.37 7.04
CA ALA A 240 -12.06 3.21 7.12
C ALA A 240 -11.32 4.53 6.82
N SER A 241 -12.04 5.48 6.25
CA SER A 241 -11.63 6.80 5.80
C SER A 241 -12.25 7.95 6.57
N SER A 242 -12.95 7.75 7.71
CA SER A 242 -13.45 8.88 8.49
C SER A 242 -12.25 9.72 8.93
N ALA A 243 -12.19 10.95 8.41
CA ALA A 243 -11.26 11.93 8.92
C ALA A 243 -11.57 12.10 10.43
N GLY A 244 -10.61 11.86 11.27
CA GLY A 244 -10.68 12.25 12.68
C GLY A 244 -11.14 13.68 12.70
N GLY A 245 -12.17 13.98 13.49
CA GLY A 245 -12.88 15.23 13.46
C GLY A 245 -11.91 16.39 13.29
N ALA A 246 -12.20 17.22 12.32
CA ALA A 246 -11.53 18.50 12.15
C ALA A 246 -11.77 19.29 13.43
N GLY A 247 -10.88 19.11 14.39
CA GLY A 247 -10.79 20.08 15.48
C GLY A 247 -10.55 21.42 14.80
N THR A 248 -11.38 22.38 15.10
CA THR A 248 -11.25 23.78 14.68
C THR A 248 -9.97 24.38 15.27
N ALA A 249 -8.80 23.86 14.91
CA ALA A 249 -7.53 24.39 15.35
C ALA A 249 -7.11 25.49 14.38
N ALA A 250 -7.11 26.71 14.86
CA ALA A 250 -6.75 27.93 14.13
C ALA A 250 -5.27 27.99 13.69
N ALA A 251 -4.49 26.94 13.90
CA ALA A 251 -3.09 26.85 13.46
C ALA A 251 -2.74 25.39 13.09
N PRO A 252 -1.79 25.16 12.18
CA PRO A 252 -1.28 23.82 11.87
C PRO A 252 -0.75 23.14 13.14
N ARG A 253 -1.33 22.02 13.49
CA ARG A 253 -0.89 21.25 14.65
C ARG A 253 0.37 20.48 14.30
N LEU A 254 1.44 20.75 15.02
CA LEU A 254 2.70 20.06 14.92
C LEU A 254 2.96 19.22 16.18
N LEU A 255 3.04 17.91 15.98
CA LEU A 255 3.46 16.97 17.01
C LEU A 255 4.96 16.74 16.90
N LEU A 256 5.70 17.15 17.93
CA LEU A 256 7.12 16.88 18.07
C LEU A 256 7.33 15.69 19.02
N LEU A 257 7.77 14.58 18.46
CA LEU A 257 8.20 13.41 19.22
C LEU A 257 9.66 13.63 19.62
N ASP A 258 9.89 13.83 20.91
CA ASP A 258 11.23 14.12 21.42
C ASP A 258 12.13 12.89 21.30
N ARG A 259 13.32 13.12 20.78
CA ARG A 259 14.42 12.16 20.72
C ARG A 259 15.72 12.86 21.04
N PRO A 260 16.08 12.93 22.34
CA PRO A 260 17.26 13.67 22.80
C PRO A 260 18.53 13.24 22.09
N GLY A 261 19.35 14.20 21.71
CA GLY A 261 20.64 13.99 21.03
C GLY A 261 20.55 13.61 19.55
N SER A 262 19.37 13.64 18.94
CA SER A 262 19.22 13.42 17.49
C SER A 262 19.86 14.55 16.70
N VAL A 263 20.81 14.21 15.84
CA VAL A 263 21.48 15.15 14.92
C VAL A 263 20.63 15.44 13.67
N GLN A 264 19.61 14.62 13.41
CA GLN A 264 18.65 14.77 12.32
C GLN A 264 17.22 14.75 12.82
N SER A 265 16.34 15.43 12.09
CA SER A 265 14.90 15.40 12.27
C SER A 265 14.23 14.70 11.11
N GLU A 266 13.29 13.79 11.43
CA GLU A 266 12.35 13.21 10.46
C GLU A 266 11.12 14.10 10.38
N LEU A 267 10.80 14.58 9.18
CA LEU A 267 9.67 15.46 8.92
C LEU A 267 8.58 14.70 8.16
N ARG A 268 7.34 14.80 8.63
CA ARG A 268 6.16 14.29 7.94
C ARG A 268 5.08 15.37 7.92
N ILE A 269 4.52 15.59 6.74
CA ILE A 269 3.34 16.44 6.54
C ILE A 269 2.30 15.55 5.89
N GLY A 270 1.09 15.52 6.37
CA GLY A 270 0.07 14.67 5.78
C GLY A 270 -1.36 15.05 6.10
N LYS A 271 -2.25 14.36 5.40
CA LYS A 271 -3.68 14.57 5.44
C LYS A 271 -4.40 13.33 4.91
N VAL A 272 -5.68 13.14 5.24
CA VAL A 272 -6.52 12.18 4.53
C VAL A 272 -6.62 12.62 3.07
N GLY A 273 -6.10 11.79 2.19
CA GLY A 273 -6.01 12.05 0.76
C GLY A 273 -7.20 11.53 -0.02
N ARG A 274 -6.94 10.80 -1.12
CA ARG A 274 -7.94 10.34 -2.08
C ARG A 274 -8.06 8.82 -2.10
N SER A 275 -9.22 8.34 -2.51
CA SER A 275 -9.50 6.93 -2.79
C SER A 275 -8.94 6.54 -4.16
N ARG A 276 -8.68 5.24 -4.36
CA ARG A 276 -8.37 4.69 -5.69
C ARG A 276 -9.56 4.85 -6.66
N LEU A 277 -10.75 4.98 -6.14
CA LEU A 277 -12.00 5.16 -6.91
C LEU A 277 -12.30 6.63 -7.24
N ASP A 278 -11.44 7.55 -6.80
CA ASP A 278 -11.65 8.99 -7.04
C ASP A 278 -11.51 9.31 -8.53
N PRO A 279 -12.42 10.07 -9.14
CA PRO A 279 -12.33 10.51 -10.54
C PRO A 279 -11.04 11.25 -10.88
N LEU A 280 -10.40 11.89 -9.90
CA LEU A 280 -9.13 12.60 -10.06
C LEU A 280 -7.90 11.73 -9.75
N PHE A 281 -8.05 10.40 -9.73
CA PHE A 281 -6.95 9.47 -9.43
C PHE A 281 -5.71 9.72 -10.32
N TYR A 282 -5.88 9.84 -11.62
CA TYR A 282 -4.77 10.07 -12.55
C TYR A 282 -4.14 11.45 -12.38
N ALA A 283 -4.95 12.46 -12.06
CA ALA A 283 -4.45 13.79 -11.72
C ALA A 283 -3.66 13.76 -10.40
N ALA A 284 -4.07 12.94 -9.43
CA ALA A 284 -3.35 12.76 -8.18
C ALA A 284 -2.01 12.02 -8.37
N LEU A 285 -1.91 11.09 -9.34
CA LEU A 285 -0.63 10.51 -9.73
C LEU A 285 0.32 11.58 -10.30
N ILE A 286 -0.14 12.38 -11.26
CA ILE A 286 0.65 13.48 -11.83
C ILE A 286 1.05 14.49 -10.74
N HIS A 287 0.11 14.87 -9.86
CA HIS A 287 0.41 15.74 -8.71
C HIS A 287 1.56 15.19 -7.86
N SER A 288 1.52 13.89 -7.56
CA SER A 288 2.57 13.23 -6.76
C SER A 288 3.94 13.32 -7.44
N GLU A 289 3.99 13.05 -8.76
CA GLU A 289 5.26 13.09 -9.52
C GLU A 289 5.83 14.51 -9.58
N VAL A 290 5.01 15.52 -9.84
CA VAL A 290 5.45 16.92 -9.93
C VAL A 290 5.93 17.43 -8.56
N LEU A 291 5.19 17.10 -7.49
CA LEU A 291 5.51 17.61 -6.15
C LEU A 291 6.71 16.93 -5.53
N GLY A 292 6.79 15.58 -5.56
CA GLY A 292 7.82 14.85 -4.81
C GLY A 292 8.24 13.50 -5.38
N GLY A 293 7.65 13.03 -6.50
CA GLY A 293 7.97 11.72 -7.08
C GLY A 293 9.20 11.74 -7.97
N LEU A 294 9.30 12.75 -8.83
CA LEU A 294 10.43 12.89 -9.75
C LEU A 294 11.70 13.37 -9.04
N PHE A 295 12.85 13.02 -9.59
CA PHE A 295 14.13 13.53 -9.12
C PHE A 295 14.20 15.07 -9.15
N GLY A 296 13.68 15.71 -10.20
CA GLY A 296 13.54 17.16 -10.35
C GLY A 296 12.19 17.71 -9.90
N SER A 297 11.47 17.02 -9.00
CA SER A 297 10.22 17.49 -8.41
C SER A 297 10.41 18.78 -7.61
N ARG A 298 9.31 19.51 -7.37
CA ARG A 298 9.36 20.81 -6.67
C ARG A 298 10.03 20.72 -5.30
N LEU A 299 9.69 19.68 -4.50
CA LEU A 299 10.33 19.45 -3.21
C LEU A 299 11.83 19.17 -3.32
N ASN A 300 12.24 18.30 -4.25
CA ASN A 300 13.66 17.98 -4.42
C ASN A 300 14.46 19.15 -4.95
N ARG A 301 13.91 19.91 -5.89
CA ARG A 301 14.56 21.11 -6.41
C ARG A 301 14.86 22.11 -5.28
N VAL A 302 13.86 22.43 -4.46
CA VAL A 302 14.03 23.42 -3.40
C VAL A 302 14.84 22.87 -2.23
N LEU A 303 14.43 21.76 -1.63
CA LEU A 303 15.03 21.27 -0.39
C LEU A 303 16.40 20.66 -0.59
N ARG A 304 16.63 19.98 -1.73
CA ARG A 304 17.90 19.30 -2.00
C ARG A 304 18.86 20.16 -2.81
N GLU A 305 18.42 20.71 -3.96
CA GLU A 305 19.32 21.36 -4.92
C GLU A 305 19.59 22.81 -4.55
N GLU A 306 18.56 23.59 -4.20
CA GLU A 306 18.72 25.01 -3.90
C GLU A 306 19.18 25.27 -2.46
N LYS A 307 18.64 24.53 -1.48
CA LYS A 307 18.91 24.75 -0.05
C LYS A 307 19.91 23.75 0.55
N GLY A 308 20.08 22.58 -0.03
CA GLY A 308 21.00 21.56 0.50
C GLY A 308 20.56 20.96 1.86
N TYR A 309 19.28 21.06 2.22
CA TYR A 309 18.77 20.63 3.54
C TYR A 309 18.63 19.11 3.66
N THR A 310 18.50 18.40 2.56
CA THR A 310 18.24 16.96 2.54
C THR A 310 18.90 16.26 1.35
N TYR A 311 19.08 14.96 1.47
CA TYR A 311 19.45 14.10 0.34
C TYR A 311 18.27 13.80 -0.58
N GLY A 312 17.02 13.98 -0.09
CA GLY A 312 15.82 13.79 -0.88
C GLY A 312 14.55 14.00 -0.07
N ALA A 313 13.52 14.47 -0.77
CA ALA A 313 12.16 14.58 -0.28
C ALA A 313 11.22 13.82 -1.19
N ALA A 314 10.14 13.30 -0.66
CA ALA A 314 9.11 12.61 -1.43
C ALA A 314 7.72 13.03 -0.96
N ALA A 315 6.75 13.08 -1.89
CA ALA A 315 5.36 13.31 -1.57
C ALA A 315 4.46 12.48 -2.50
N GLY A 316 3.33 12.05 -1.99
CA GLY A 316 2.36 11.31 -2.81
C GLY A 316 1.20 10.76 -2.00
N PHE A 317 0.28 10.10 -2.73
CA PHE A 317 -0.88 9.42 -2.19
C PHE A 317 -0.62 7.92 -2.06
N GLU A 318 -1.06 7.33 -0.98
CA GLU A 318 -1.26 5.88 -0.87
C GLU A 318 -2.73 5.60 -1.14
N PHE A 319 -3.03 5.07 -2.32
CA PHE A 319 -4.41 4.82 -2.72
C PHE A 319 -4.95 3.52 -2.14
N ARG A 320 -6.11 3.61 -1.47
CA ARG A 320 -6.87 2.49 -0.90
C ARG A 320 -8.29 2.52 -1.47
N ARG A 321 -9.12 1.56 -1.19
CA ARG A 321 -10.54 1.59 -1.56
C ARG A 321 -11.26 2.80 -0.94
N GLY A 322 -11.04 3.04 0.35
CA GLY A 322 -11.39 4.29 1.00
C GLY A 322 -10.36 5.38 0.72
N ARG A 323 -10.51 6.53 1.38
CA ARG A 323 -9.55 7.64 1.24
C ARG A 323 -8.25 7.29 1.94
N GLY A 324 -7.21 6.97 1.17
CA GLY A 324 -5.86 6.73 1.67
C GLY A 324 -5.14 8.04 2.05
N PRO A 325 -3.96 8.00 2.67
CA PRO A 325 -3.25 9.19 3.09
C PRO A 325 -2.54 9.88 1.91
N PHE A 326 -2.46 11.21 1.97
CA PHE A 326 -1.42 11.98 1.32
C PHE A 326 -0.31 12.23 2.33
N THR A 327 0.95 12.04 1.94
CA THR A 327 2.11 12.28 2.79
C THR A 327 3.24 12.94 2.03
N ALA A 328 3.87 13.96 2.65
CA ALA A 328 5.18 14.47 2.25
C ALA A 328 6.19 14.15 3.36
N ARG A 329 7.39 13.73 2.97
CA ARG A 329 8.40 13.22 3.89
C ARG A 329 9.80 13.63 3.48
N THR A 330 10.62 13.97 4.48
CA THR A 330 12.06 14.20 4.32
C THR A 330 12.75 14.02 5.66
N ALA A 331 14.07 13.87 5.63
CA ALA A 331 14.93 13.92 6.80
C ALA A 331 15.95 15.04 6.59
N VAL A 332 16.19 15.85 7.61
CA VAL A 332 17.07 17.01 7.56
C VAL A 332 17.97 17.08 8.80
N GLU A 333 19.07 17.82 8.73
CA GLU A 333 19.84 18.15 9.92
C GLU A 333 19.00 18.96 10.91
N SER A 334 19.16 18.73 12.23
CA SER A 334 18.32 19.35 13.27
C SER A 334 18.35 20.88 13.22
N SER A 335 19.48 21.48 12.86
CA SER A 335 19.67 22.94 12.73
C SER A 335 18.78 23.60 11.66
N VAL A 336 18.38 22.86 10.63
CA VAL A 336 17.56 23.36 9.51
C VAL A 336 16.13 22.82 9.51
N THR A 337 15.68 22.19 10.62
CA THR A 337 14.33 21.62 10.75
C THR A 337 13.22 22.62 10.45
N ALA A 338 13.24 23.79 11.10
CA ALA A 338 12.21 24.81 10.93
C ALA A 338 12.18 25.41 9.51
N PRO A 339 13.30 25.88 8.93
CA PRO A 339 13.27 26.39 7.56
C PRO A 339 12.92 25.32 6.52
N ALA A 340 13.35 24.06 6.69
CA ALA A 340 12.99 22.97 5.79
C ALA A 340 11.49 22.67 5.82
N LEU A 341 10.87 22.73 6.99
CA LEU A 341 9.43 22.53 7.13
C LEU A 341 8.63 23.67 6.47
N VAL A 342 9.05 24.91 6.66
CA VAL A 342 8.44 26.09 6.01
C VAL A 342 8.50 25.95 4.49
N GLU A 343 9.65 25.61 3.94
CA GLU A 343 9.82 25.42 2.49
C GLU A 343 9.00 24.26 1.96
N ALA A 344 8.98 23.11 2.66
CA ALA A 344 8.17 21.96 2.25
C ALA A 344 6.69 22.31 2.17
N ARG A 345 6.15 23.01 3.17
CA ARG A 345 4.76 23.50 3.17
C ARG A 345 4.49 24.50 2.05
N ALA A 346 5.44 25.42 1.81
CA ALA A 346 5.32 26.39 0.73
C ALA A 346 5.22 25.70 -0.64
N GLN A 347 6.02 24.63 -0.87
CA GLN A 347 5.93 23.84 -2.12
C GLN A 347 4.60 23.11 -2.25
N ILE A 348 4.07 22.50 -1.19
CA ILE A 348 2.75 21.85 -1.21
C ILE A 348 1.65 22.89 -1.54
N ALA A 349 1.64 24.01 -0.83
CA ALA A 349 0.67 25.07 -1.00
C ALA A 349 0.75 25.73 -2.40
N SER A 350 1.95 25.83 -2.98
CA SER A 350 2.16 26.44 -4.30
C SER A 350 1.45 25.72 -5.44
N MET A 351 1.17 24.44 -5.29
CA MET A 351 0.54 23.62 -6.34
C MET A 351 -0.87 24.08 -6.73
N THR A 352 -1.56 24.84 -5.86
CA THR A 352 -2.89 25.42 -6.16
C THR A 352 -2.78 26.73 -6.94
N PRO A 353 -2.11 27.80 -6.45
CA PRO A 353 -2.00 29.06 -7.17
C PRO A 353 -1.04 28.99 -8.37
N GLN A 354 -0.16 28.00 -8.40
CA GLN A 354 0.80 27.76 -9.49
C GLN A 354 0.67 26.32 -9.98
N PRO A 355 -0.37 26.02 -10.79
CA PRO A 355 -0.53 24.71 -11.40
C PRO A 355 0.76 24.25 -12.10
N PRO A 356 0.96 22.95 -12.30
CA PRO A 356 2.12 22.47 -13.04
C PRO A 356 2.23 23.12 -14.41
N SER A 357 3.45 23.54 -14.76
CA SER A 357 3.76 23.98 -16.12
C SER A 357 3.64 22.83 -17.12
N ASP A 358 3.59 23.15 -18.41
CA ASP A 358 3.56 22.15 -19.48
C ASP A 358 4.80 21.25 -19.42
N ASP A 359 5.97 21.76 -19.06
CA ASP A 359 7.19 20.98 -18.90
C ASP A 359 7.09 20.02 -17.72
N GLU A 360 6.58 20.46 -16.56
CA GLU A 360 6.35 19.60 -15.40
C GLU A 360 5.32 18.49 -15.70
N LEU A 361 4.22 18.85 -16.37
CA LEU A 361 3.20 17.88 -16.80
C LEU A 361 3.78 16.85 -17.78
N ASN A 362 4.53 17.31 -18.78
CA ASN A 362 5.13 16.43 -19.77
C ASN A 362 6.19 15.51 -19.15
N ALA A 363 7.02 16.01 -18.24
CA ALA A 363 8.00 15.19 -17.52
C ALA A 363 7.30 14.10 -16.69
N ALA A 364 6.23 14.44 -15.95
CA ALA A 364 5.47 13.49 -15.16
C ALA A 364 4.76 12.43 -16.03
N ARG A 365 4.12 12.84 -17.14
CA ARG A 365 3.49 11.93 -18.10
C ARG A 365 4.51 10.98 -18.72
N GLN A 366 5.64 11.49 -19.20
CA GLN A 366 6.71 10.67 -19.80
C GLN A 366 7.25 9.65 -18.82
N TYR A 367 7.47 10.06 -17.56
CA TYR A 367 7.93 9.16 -16.52
C TYR A 367 6.93 8.04 -16.23
N LEU A 368 5.66 8.37 -15.97
CA LEU A 368 4.61 7.40 -15.67
C LEU A 368 4.36 6.44 -16.83
N ARG A 369 4.33 6.95 -18.07
CA ARG A 369 4.18 6.12 -19.28
C ARG A 369 5.39 5.23 -19.53
N GLY A 370 6.59 5.76 -19.35
CA GLY A 370 7.83 5.03 -19.59
C GLY A 370 8.09 3.93 -18.56
N THR A 371 7.70 4.15 -17.30
CA THR A 371 7.87 3.17 -16.22
C THR A 371 6.75 2.13 -16.17
N PHE A 372 5.57 2.43 -16.72
CA PHE A 372 4.40 1.53 -16.69
C PHE A 372 4.70 0.14 -17.28
N PRO A 373 5.25 -0.01 -18.51
CA PRO A 373 5.55 -1.32 -19.07
C PRO A 373 6.59 -2.10 -18.28
N LEU A 374 7.53 -1.40 -17.64
CA LEU A 374 8.62 -2.03 -16.89
C LEU A 374 8.11 -2.82 -15.67
N ARG A 375 6.93 -2.49 -15.18
CA ARG A 375 6.29 -3.19 -14.07
C ARG A 375 5.80 -4.59 -14.46
N PHE A 376 5.55 -4.85 -15.75
CA PHE A 376 4.85 -6.04 -16.23
C PHE A 376 5.76 -7.00 -17.01
N GLY A 377 7.03 -7.03 -16.62
CA GLY A 377 8.05 -7.89 -17.23
C GLY A 377 7.82 -9.40 -17.05
N SER A 378 7.00 -9.85 -16.08
CA SER A 378 6.73 -11.26 -15.77
C SER A 378 5.28 -11.48 -15.34
N ALA A 379 4.87 -12.74 -15.19
CA ALA A 379 3.49 -13.12 -14.85
C ALA A 379 3.05 -12.62 -13.45
N SER A 380 3.96 -12.66 -12.46
CA SER A 380 3.61 -12.28 -11.09
C SER A 380 3.19 -10.82 -10.93
N PRO A 381 3.92 -9.81 -11.44
CA PRO A 381 3.46 -8.42 -11.41
C PRO A 381 2.18 -8.18 -12.21
N VAL A 382 1.96 -8.92 -13.30
CA VAL A 382 0.72 -8.82 -14.10
C VAL A 382 -0.47 -9.32 -13.28
N ALA A 383 -0.38 -10.52 -12.71
CA ALA A 383 -1.42 -11.07 -11.84
C ALA A 383 -1.65 -10.19 -10.60
N GLY A 384 -0.57 -9.72 -9.97
CA GLY A 384 -0.65 -8.85 -8.79
C GLY A 384 -1.30 -7.50 -9.07
N ALA A 385 -1.07 -6.90 -10.25
CA ALA A 385 -1.72 -5.64 -10.63
C ALA A 385 -3.23 -5.81 -10.78
N VAL A 386 -3.68 -6.88 -11.45
CA VAL A 386 -5.11 -7.20 -11.58
C VAL A 386 -5.71 -7.52 -10.21
N ALA A 387 -5.02 -8.34 -9.39
CA ALA A 387 -5.44 -8.64 -8.03
C ALA A 387 -5.64 -7.36 -7.19
N GLY A 388 -4.71 -6.41 -7.28
CA GLY A 388 -4.81 -5.12 -6.61
C GLY A 388 -6.00 -4.27 -7.07
N LEU A 389 -6.36 -4.29 -8.37
CA LEU A 389 -7.56 -3.63 -8.88
C LEU A 389 -8.83 -4.28 -8.34
N VAL A 390 -8.93 -5.61 -8.42
CA VAL A 390 -10.08 -6.37 -7.92
C VAL A 390 -10.28 -6.13 -6.42
N ALA A 391 -9.21 -6.09 -5.64
CA ALA A 391 -9.27 -5.83 -4.20
C ALA A 391 -9.97 -4.50 -3.85
N VAL A 392 -9.80 -3.47 -4.67
CA VAL A 392 -10.46 -2.16 -4.47
C VAL A 392 -11.79 -2.03 -5.23
N GLY A 393 -12.22 -3.06 -5.97
CA GLY A 393 -13.49 -3.08 -6.70
C GLY A 393 -13.41 -2.48 -8.11
N LEU A 394 -12.24 -2.53 -8.74
CA LEU A 394 -12.01 -2.10 -10.12
C LEU A 394 -11.84 -3.30 -11.04
N GLU A 395 -12.15 -3.09 -12.33
CA GLU A 395 -12.02 -4.11 -13.36
C GLU A 395 -10.60 -4.13 -13.97
N PRO A 396 -10.14 -5.29 -14.50
CA PRO A 396 -8.83 -5.40 -15.15
C PRO A 396 -8.61 -4.40 -16.29
N SER A 397 -9.67 -4.02 -17.00
CA SER A 397 -9.65 -3.04 -18.11
C SER A 397 -9.16 -1.65 -17.70
N GLU A 398 -9.11 -1.36 -16.41
CA GLU A 398 -8.55 -0.10 -15.91
C GLU A 398 -7.05 0.05 -16.28
N LEU A 399 -6.32 -1.07 -16.44
CA LEU A 399 -4.92 -1.06 -16.87
C LEU A 399 -4.76 -0.69 -18.35
N ASP A 400 -5.75 -0.99 -19.20
CA ASP A 400 -5.75 -0.60 -20.61
C ASP A 400 -5.88 0.92 -20.78
N ARG A 401 -6.59 1.58 -19.87
CA ARG A 401 -6.82 3.02 -19.86
C ARG A 401 -5.65 3.85 -19.34
N PHE A 402 -4.72 3.23 -18.61
CA PHE A 402 -3.71 3.94 -17.83
C PHE A 402 -2.97 5.00 -18.65
N GLN A 403 -2.42 4.63 -19.80
CA GLN A 403 -1.61 5.55 -20.61
C GLN A 403 -2.43 6.72 -21.17
N SER A 404 -3.60 6.43 -21.74
CA SER A 404 -4.48 7.47 -22.29
C SER A 404 -5.04 8.38 -21.21
N ALA A 405 -5.35 7.83 -20.03
CA ALA A 405 -5.82 8.59 -18.90
C ALA A 405 -4.73 9.55 -18.36
N ILE A 406 -3.48 9.08 -18.24
CA ILE A 406 -2.34 9.94 -17.87
C ILE A 406 -2.14 11.07 -18.89
N ASP A 407 -2.24 10.78 -20.19
CA ASP A 407 -2.07 11.79 -21.24
C ASP A 407 -3.16 12.86 -21.22
N SER A 408 -4.38 12.51 -20.83
CA SER A 408 -5.53 13.42 -20.79
C SER A 408 -5.56 14.36 -19.57
N VAL A 409 -4.76 14.09 -18.53
CA VAL A 409 -4.76 14.93 -17.31
C VAL A 409 -4.36 16.35 -17.63
N SER A 410 -5.17 17.31 -17.23
CA SER A 410 -4.90 18.76 -17.38
C SER A 410 -4.25 19.35 -16.12
N GLY A 411 -3.55 20.49 -16.27
CA GLY A 411 -3.03 21.25 -15.13
C GLY A 411 -4.14 21.72 -14.18
N ALA A 412 -5.33 22.00 -14.70
CA ALA A 412 -6.49 22.38 -13.88
C ALA A 412 -6.97 21.22 -13.00
N GLU A 413 -6.93 19.98 -13.48
CA GLU A 413 -7.26 18.81 -12.66
C GLU A 413 -6.23 18.58 -11.56
N VAL A 414 -4.94 18.77 -11.84
CA VAL A 414 -3.89 18.71 -10.83
C VAL A 414 -4.06 19.81 -9.79
N ALA A 415 -4.44 21.04 -10.18
CA ALA A 415 -4.75 22.12 -9.24
C ALA A 415 -5.96 21.80 -8.35
N ARG A 416 -7.01 21.12 -8.88
CA ARG A 416 -8.13 20.63 -8.06
C ARG A 416 -7.71 19.57 -7.05
N VAL A 417 -6.73 18.71 -7.38
CA VAL A 417 -6.14 17.79 -6.41
C VAL A 417 -5.44 18.55 -5.31
N ALA A 418 -4.60 19.52 -5.67
CA ALA A 418 -3.85 20.37 -4.74
C ALA A 418 -4.76 21.19 -3.80
N ALA A 419 -5.82 21.78 -4.33
CA ALA A 419 -6.77 22.58 -3.56
C ALA A 419 -7.45 21.78 -2.42
N ALA A 420 -7.57 20.46 -2.55
CA ALA A 420 -8.06 19.60 -1.48
C ALA A 420 -6.99 19.29 -0.40
N LEU A 421 -5.76 19.72 -0.62
CA LEU A 421 -4.63 19.59 0.33
C LEU A 421 -4.35 20.94 1.02
N ASP A 422 -5.43 21.66 1.42
CA ASP A 422 -5.31 22.94 2.12
C ASP A 422 -4.49 22.80 3.40
N ALA A 423 -3.81 23.89 3.79
CA ALA A 423 -2.90 23.92 4.93
C ALA A 423 -3.63 23.92 6.30
N GLU A 424 -4.94 24.16 6.33
CA GLU A 424 -5.69 24.29 7.60
C GLU A 424 -5.93 22.94 8.28
N THR A 425 -6.08 21.89 7.46
CA THR A 425 -6.39 20.55 7.95
C THR A 425 -5.19 19.60 7.89
N GLU A 426 -4.00 20.07 7.47
CA GLU A 426 -2.79 19.25 7.47
C GLU A 426 -2.35 18.91 8.90
N ARG A 427 -1.66 17.79 9.03
CA ARG A 427 -0.99 17.36 10.26
C ARG A 427 0.50 17.27 9.99
N ILE A 428 1.27 17.64 11.00
CA ILE A 428 2.73 17.65 10.92
C ILE A 428 3.28 16.85 12.08
N VAL A 429 4.18 15.93 11.77
CA VAL A 429 4.94 15.18 12.78
C VAL A 429 6.42 15.40 12.52
N VAL A 430 7.11 15.75 13.58
CA VAL A 430 8.57 15.85 13.62
C VAL A 430 9.09 14.88 14.68
N VAL A 431 10.10 14.08 14.34
CA VAL A 431 10.86 13.29 15.32
C VAL A 431 12.26 13.86 15.34
N GLY A 432 12.70 14.40 16.48
CA GLY A 432 13.99 15.06 16.64
C GLY A 432 14.26 15.51 18.07
N ASP A 433 15.41 16.12 18.31
CA ASP A 433 15.78 16.65 19.61
C ASP A 433 14.98 17.92 19.93
N ALA A 434 14.00 17.81 20.84
CA ALA A 434 13.14 18.92 21.21
C ALA A 434 13.90 20.12 21.80
N ALA A 435 15.02 19.89 22.48
CA ALA A 435 15.86 20.98 22.99
C ALA A 435 16.42 21.86 21.88
N THR A 436 16.69 21.27 20.71
CA THR A 436 17.26 21.95 19.55
C THR A 436 16.17 22.53 18.64
N VAL A 437 15.06 21.79 18.38
CA VAL A 437 14.14 22.12 17.29
C VAL A 437 12.86 22.81 17.73
N ALA A 438 12.43 22.70 19.01
CA ALA A 438 11.12 23.18 19.44
C ALA A 438 10.99 24.71 19.40
N ALA A 439 12.01 25.45 19.86
CA ALA A 439 11.97 26.91 19.85
C ALA A 439 11.97 27.46 18.41
N PRO A 440 12.89 27.08 17.49
CA PRO A 440 12.84 27.52 16.11
C PRO A 440 11.51 27.22 15.39
N LEU A 441 10.87 26.08 15.70
CA LEU A 441 9.57 25.75 15.11
C LEU A 441 8.46 26.69 15.60
N ARG A 442 8.46 27.08 16.89
CA ARG A 442 7.53 28.07 17.43
C ARG A 442 7.77 29.46 16.88
N ASP A 443 9.02 29.84 16.72
CA ASP A 443 9.42 31.17 16.19
C ASP A 443 8.91 31.38 14.74
N VAL A 444 8.79 30.32 13.96
CA VAL A 444 8.21 30.38 12.59
C VAL A 444 6.69 30.14 12.59
N GLY A 445 6.03 30.14 13.75
CA GLY A 445 4.57 30.19 13.90
C GLY A 445 3.86 28.83 14.03
N PHE A 446 4.57 27.73 14.30
CA PHE A 446 3.90 26.45 14.55
C PHE A 446 3.41 26.31 16.00
N ALA A 447 2.19 25.79 16.18
CA ALA A 447 1.70 25.33 17.47
C ALA A 447 2.33 23.95 17.78
N VAL A 448 3.44 23.94 18.53
CA VAL A 448 4.25 22.74 18.80
C VAL A 448 3.78 22.05 20.08
N GLU A 449 3.23 20.84 19.93
CA GLU A 449 2.97 19.91 21.04
C GLU A 449 4.17 18.96 21.14
N VAL A 450 4.87 18.99 22.27
CA VAL A 450 6.01 18.08 22.52
C VAL A 450 5.53 16.87 23.29
N ARG A 451 5.84 15.67 22.81
CA ARG A 451 5.66 14.41 23.52
C ARG A 451 7.01 13.73 23.71
N GLY A 452 7.26 13.30 24.95
CA GLY A 452 8.47 12.55 25.29
C GLY A 452 8.54 11.21 24.56
N ASP A 453 9.75 10.66 24.48
CA ASP A 453 9.96 9.33 23.94
C ASP A 453 9.33 8.28 24.88
N ALA A 454 8.29 7.59 24.43
CA ALA A 454 7.67 6.49 25.17
C ALA A 454 8.58 5.24 25.26
N SER A 455 9.78 5.28 24.68
CA SER A 455 10.74 4.16 24.66
C SER A 455 11.65 4.10 25.91
N GLY A 456 11.41 4.94 26.91
CA GLY A 456 12.22 5.05 28.13
C GLY A 456 11.47 4.75 29.43
N ALA A 457 10.35 4.05 29.41
CA ALA A 457 9.64 3.57 30.59
C ALA A 457 9.47 2.06 30.57
#